data_395bbadd7a090f5ef3b9f2e16cb71d95
#
_entry.id   395bbadd7a090f5ef3b9f2e16cb71d95
#
_cell.length_a   1.000
_cell.length_b   1.000
_cell.length_c   1.000
_cell.angle_alpha   90.00
_cell.angle_beta   90.00
_cell.angle_gamma   90.00
#
_symmetry.space_group_name_H-M   'P 1'
#
loop_
_entity.id
_entity.type
_entity.pdbx_description
1 polymer ?
#
loop_
_entity_poly.entity_id
_entity_poly.type
_entity_poly.pdbx_seq_one_letter_code
_entity_poly.pdbx_strand_id
1 'polypeptide(L)'
;IKGLASEKIIAVAKHFPGHGNTKVDSHSKLPIIDIDRSLLESRELLPFKNAIEEGIDAIMIGHLAFPKIDESGKPATKSKVFLTDILRNELGFQGLAITDEIEMYGFMEGDQSVEESVIESFNAGADIFVIGHTKEVQDKVLKALKEGAVNGLISEERINESLRRIIKVKKKYNISDKIDLNYDDAYKLLTDEGNQQFLKEVKERRKQ
;
A
#
# COMPACT_ATOMS: atom_id res chain seq x y z
N ILE A 1 4.31 -15.08 2.19
CA ILE A 1 3.51 -14.87 0.97
C ILE A 1 2.78 -16.16 0.63
N LYS A 2 3.47 -17.26 0.32
CA LYS A 2 2.88 -18.55 -0.09
C LYS A 2 1.80 -19.06 0.88
N GLY A 3 2.04 -19.02 2.19
CA GLY A 3 1.06 -19.48 3.20
C GLY A 3 -0.23 -18.67 3.23
N LEU A 4 -0.19 -17.35 2.98
CA LEU A 4 -1.40 -16.52 2.86
C LEU A 4 -2.12 -16.82 1.54
N ALA A 5 -1.35 -16.94 0.44
CA ALA A 5 -1.91 -17.22 -0.87
C ALA A 5 -2.61 -18.59 -0.95
N SER A 6 -2.09 -19.64 -0.26
CA SER A 6 -2.73 -20.96 -0.20
C SER A 6 -4.12 -20.91 0.47
N GLU A 7 -4.30 -19.98 1.42
CA GLU A 7 -5.59 -19.75 2.09
C GLU A 7 -6.44 -18.67 1.39
N LYS A 8 -6.10 -18.30 0.15
CA LYS A 8 -6.79 -17.25 -0.62
C LYS A 8 -6.83 -15.90 0.08
N ILE A 9 -5.79 -15.57 0.85
CA ILE A 9 -5.62 -14.28 1.51
C ILE A 9 -4.61 -13.46 0.72
N ILE A 10 -4.95 -12.22 0.35
CA ILE A 10 -4.06 -11.32 -0.34
C ILE A 10 -2.94 -10.89 0.61
N ALA A 11 -1.71 -11.32 0.30
CA ALA A 11 -0.52 -10.85 1.01
C ALA A 11 -0.14 -9.45 0.52
N VAL A 12 0.23 -8.57 1.46
CA VAL A 12 0.71 -7.22 1.17
C VAL A 12 2.14 -7.06 1.71
N ALA A 13 3.11 -6.81 0.83
CA ALA A 13 4.47 -6.46 1.26
C ALA A 13 4.55 -4.97 1.62
N LYS A 14 5.19 -4.64 2.75
CA LYS A 14 5.24 -3.25 3.23
C LYS A 14 6.50 -2.94 4.05
N HIS A 15 6.93 -1.69 4.04
CA HIS A 15 6.42 -0.52 3.29
C HIS A 15 7.41 -0.20 2.18
N PHE A 16 6.96 -0.23 0.92
CA PHE A 16 7.79 0.12 -0.23
C PHE A 16 8.12 1.62 -0.23
N PRO A 17 9.32 2.06 -0.63
CA PRO A 17 10.43 1.28 -1.16
C PRO A 17 11.42 0.74 -0.10
N GLY A 18 11.11 0.85 1.20
CA GLY A 18 11.90 0.37 2.33
C GLY A 18 11.92 1.38 3.48
N HIS A 19 11.42 0.97 4.65
CA HIS A 19 11.27 1.84 5.84
C HIS A 19 12.35 1.55 6.91
N GLY A 20 13.32 0.68 6.62
CA GLY A 20 14.27 0.19 7.62
C GLY A 20 15.35 1.18 8.04
N ASN A 21 15.62 2.21 7.26
CA ASN A 21 16.74 3.15 7.48
C ASN A 21 16.28 4.52 8.01
N THR A 22 15.35 4.55 8.94
CA THR A 22 14.94 5.78 9.61
C THR A 22 14.60 5.55 11.08
N LYS A 23 14.81 6.60 11.89
CA LYS A 23 14.35 6.69 13.28
C LYS A 23 13.10 7.56 13.41
N VAL A 24 12.64 8.14 12.30
CA VAL A 24 11.48 9.03 12.26
C VAL A 24 10.24 8.19 11.99
N ASP A 25 9.22 8.38 12.80
CA ASP A 25 7.91 7.76 12.64
C ASP A 25 7.09 8.56 11.62
N SER A 26 6.66 7.90 10.55
CA SER A 26 5.84 8.49 9.48
C SER A 26 4.45 8.97 9.92
N HIS A 27 4.00 8.58 11.11
CA HIS A 27 2.78 9.14 11.71
C HIS A 27 2.95 10.59 12.17
N SER A 28 4.16 11.01 12.52
CA SER A 28 4.43 12.33 13.10
C SER A 28 5.16 13.29 12.18
N LYS A 29 5.92 12.79 11.21
CA LYS A 29 6.68 13.57 10.21
C LYS A 29 6.90 12.75 8.96
N LEU A 30 7.23 13.41 7.84
CA LEU A 30 7.74 12.72 6.66
C LEU A 30 9.18 12.24 6.92
N PRO A 31 9.43 10.91 6.98
CA PRO A 31 10.79 10.41 7.08
C PRO A 31 11.57 10.70 5.81
N ILE A 32 12.72 11.36 5.96
CA ILE A 32 13.67 11.61 4.86
C ILE A 32 14.75 10.55 4.95
N ILE A 33 14.90 9.76 3.88
CA ILE A 33 15.87 8.66 3.81
C ILE A 33 16.98 9.06 2.84
N ASP A 34 18.14 9.35 3.42
CA ASP A 34 19.31 9.86 2.72
C ASP A 34 20.20 8.71 2.23
N ILE A 35 19.71 7.96 1.24
CA ILE A 35 20.46 6.88 0.57
C ILE A 35 20.54 7.16 -0.92
N ASP A 36 21.59 6.65 -1.55
CA ASP A 36 21.74 6.69 -3.00
C ASP A 36 21.01 5.53 -3.70
N ARG A 37 20.98 5.59 -5.01
CA ARG A 37 20.32 4.58 -5.86
C ARG A 37 20.92 3.19 -5.67
N SER A 38 22.24 3.08 -5.53
CA SER A 38 22.93 1.79 -5.37
C SER A 38 22.51 1.10 -4.08
N LEU A 39 22.40 1.85 -2.99
CA LEU A 39 21.97 1.32 -1.70
C LEU A 39 20.45 0.97 -1.70
N LEU A 40 19.63 1.80 -2.37
CA LEU A 40 18.23 1.48 -2.57
C LEU A 40 18.08 0.11 -3.26
N GLU A 41 18.78 -0.13 -4.37
CA GLU A 41 18.67 -1.36 -5.16
C GLU A 41 19.23 -2.59 -4.45
N SER A 42 20.39 -2.45 -3.82
CA SER A 42 21.08 -3.59 -3.21
C SER A 42 20.52 -4.03 -1.86
N ARG A 43 19.75 -3.17 -1.20
CA ARG A 43 19.23 -3.45 0.15
C ARG A 43 17.73 -3.27 0.26
N GLU A 44 17.23 -2.04 0.01
CA GLU A 44 15.83 -1.72 0.32
C GLU A 44 14.84 -2.38 -0.64
N LEU A 45 15.16 -2.41 -1.93
CA LEU A 45 14.28 -3.02 -2.94
C LEU A 45 14.38 -4.55 -3.00
N LEU A 46 15.43 -5.16 -2.45
CA LEU A 46 15.64 -6.60 -2.52
C LEU A 46 14.47 -7.44 -1.99
N PRO A 47 13.88 -7.14 -0.80
CA PRO A 47 12.71 -7.89 -0.32
C PRO A 47 11.49 -7.77 -1.22
N PHE A 48 11.29 -6.61 -1.84
CA PHE A 48 10.17 -6.37 -2.75
C PHE A 48 10.37 -7.09 -4.08
N LYS A 49 11.60 -7.08 -4.61
CA LYS A 49 11.96 -7.85 -5.80
C LYS A 49 11.67 -9.33 -5.60
N ASN A 50 12.14 -9.91 -4.50
CA ASN A 50 11.88 -11.30 -4.15
C ASN A 50 10.37 -11.57 -3.97
N ALA A 51 9.63 -10.63 -3.37
CA ALA A 51 8.19 -10.75 -3.21
C ALA A 51 7.44 -10.74 -4.57
N ILE A 52 7.90 -9.92 -5.51
CA ILE A 52 7.34 -9.85 -6.88
C ILE A 52 7.64 -11.15 -7.63
N GLU A 53 8.86 -11.68 -7.55
CA GLU A 53 9.25 -12.96 -8.14
C GLU A 53 8.42 -14.13 -7.58
N GLU A 54 8.04 -14.08 -6.29
CA GLU A 54 7.13 -15.03 -5.65
C GLU A 54 5.64 -14.78 -5.94
N GLY A 55 5.31 -13.81 -6.81
CA GLY A 55 3.97 -13.55 -7.30
C GLY A 55 3.05 -12.82 -6.32
N ILE A 56 3.58 -11.92 -5.51
CA ILE A 56 2.77 -11.10 -4.60
C ILE A 56 1.77 -10.23 -5.37
N ASP A 57 0.54 -10.11 -4.86
CA ASP A 57 -0.53 -9.39 -5.53
C ASP A 57 -0.72 -7.95 -5.07
N ALA A 58 -0.12 -7.57 -3.94
CA ALA A 58 -0.24 -6.21 -3.42
C ALA A 58 1.04 -5.74 -2.72
N ILE A 59 1.37 -4.46 -2.90
CA ILE A 59 2.48 -3.78 -2.22
C ILE A 59 1.93 -2.48 -1.64
N MET A 60 2.20 -2.26 -0.35
CA MET A 60 1.86 -1.00 0.32
C MET A 60 3.03 -0.04 0.24
N ILE A 61 2.73 1.17 -0.17
CA ILE A 61 3.70 2.25 -0.37
C ILE A 61 3.74 3.11 0.90
N GLY A 62 4.91 3.25 1.50
CA GLY A 62 5.09 4.11 2.68
C GLY A 62 5.23 5.59 2.32
N HIS A 63 4.87 6.45 3.26
CA HIS A 63 5.09 7.91 3.13
C HIS A 63 6.53 8.24 3.52
N LEU A 64 7.45 8.04 2.58
CA LEU A 64 8.90 8.15 2.75
C LEU A 64 9.49 8.99 1.62
N ALA A 65 10.35 9.96 1.93
CA ALA A 65 11.05 10.77 0.93
C ALA A 65 12.50 10.32 0.76
N PHE A 66 12.96 10.28 -0.48
CA PHE A 66 14.32 9.88 -0.87
C PHE A 66 14.90 10.94 -1.81
N PRO A 67 15.37 12.09 -1.30
CA PRO A 67 15.73 13.24 -2.13
C PRO A 67 16.92 12.99 -3.06
N LYS A 68 17.77 12.00 -2.81
CA LYS A 68 18.84 11.59 -3.74
C LYS A 68 18.35 10.72 -4.91
N ILE A 69 17.08 10.32 -4.91
CA ILE A 69 16.47 9.46 -5.94
C ILE A 69 15.37 10.22 -6.67
N ASP A 70 14.51 10.88 -5.91
CA ASP A 70 13.49 11.80 -6.41
C ASP A 70 13.73 13.19 -5.81
N GLU A 71 14.34 14.08 -6.62
CA GLU A 71 14.70 15.45 -6.23
C GLU A 71 13.48 16.32 -5.89
N SER A 72 12.26 15.88 -6.22
CA SER A 72 11.04 16.60 -5.83
C SER A 72 10.83 16.63 -4.32
N GLY A 73 11.50 15.74 -3.55
CA GLY A 73 11.34 15.60 -2.11
C GLY A 73 9.98 15.05 -1.66
N LYS A 74 9.10 14.68 -2.60
CA LYS A 74 7.77 14.13 -2.31
C LYS A 74 7.87 12.73 -1.69
N PRO A 75 6.89 12.34 -0.87
CA PRO A 75 6.81 10.96 -0.39
C PRO A 75 6.61 9.98 -1.56
N ALA A 76 7.15 8.78 -1.43
CA ALA A 76 7.05 7.73 -2.46
C ALA A 76 5.61 7.45 -2.91
N THR A 77 4.63 7.64 -2.02
CA THR A 77 3.19 7.55 -2.33
C THR A 77 2.69 8.60 -3.32
N LYS A 78 3.40 9.70 -3.53
CA LYS A 78 3.07 10.76 -4.51
C LYS A 78 4.12 10.88 -5.63
N SER A 79 5.10 9.98 -5.63
CA SER A 79 6.23 10.03 -6.56
C SER A 79 6.05 9.09 -7.74
N LYS A 80 6.04 9.66 -8.96
CA LYS A 80 6.05 8.88 -10.20
C LYS A 80 7.32 8.06 -10.34
N VAL A 81 8.46 8.58 -9.85
CA VAL A 81 9.74 7.85 -9.85
C VAL A 81 9.60 6.52 -9.11
N PHE A 82 8.98 6.53 -7.93
CA PHE A 82 8.82 5.29 -7.15
C PHE A 82 7.70 4.40 -7.66
N LEU A 83 6.52 4.96 -7.93
CA LEU A 83 5.34 4.16 -8.29
C LEU A 83 5.34 3.68 -9.73
N THR A 84 5.75 4.53 -10.67
CA THR A 84 5.75 4.18 -12.10
C THR A 84 7.12 3.67 -12.54
N ASP A 85 8.18 4.45 -12.35
CA ASP A 85 9.46 4.12 -12.98
C ASP A 85 10.11 2.92 -12.26
N ILE A 86 10.25 2.95 -10.94
CA ILE A 86 10.87 1.86 -10.18
C ILE A 86 9.92 0.66 -10.05
N LEU A 87 8.73 0.85 -9.45
CA LEU A 87 7.87 -0.28 -9.11
C LEU A 87 7.30 -0.98 -10.34
N ARG A 88 6.76 -0.19 -11.32
CA ARG A 88 6.12 -0.78 -12.51
C ARG A 88 7.11 -1.14 -13.59
N ASN A 89 7.98 -0.18 -13.97
CA ASN A 89 8.82 -0.37 -15.16
C ASN A 89 10.07 -1.20 -14.85
N GLU A 90 10.79 -0.91 -13.77
CA GLU A 90 12.04 -1.61 -13.46
C GLU A 90 11.80 -2.95 -12.74
N LEU A 91 10.96 -2.98 -11.68
CA LEU A 91 10.64 -4.21 -10.95
C LEU A 91 9.55 -5.05 -11.62
N GLY A 92 8.86 -4.54 -12.64
CA GLY A 92 7.84 -5.25 -13.39
C GLY A 92 6.58 -5.60 -12.58
N PHE A 93 6.29 -4.94 -11.48
CA PHE A 93 5.16 -5.26 -10.61
C PHE A 93 3.81 -4.98 -11.29
N GLN A 94 2.98 -6.02 -11.41
CA GLN A 94 1.66 -5.96 -12.06
C GLN A 94 0.48 -6.07 -11.10
N GLY A 95 0.74 -6.11 -9.79
CA GLY A 95 -0.28 -6.17 -8.74
C GLY A 95 -0.76 -4.78 -8.29
N LEU A 96 -1.42 -4.73 -7.13
CA LEU A 96 -2.00 -3.52 -6.55
C LEU A 96 -0.94 -2.70 -5.80
N ALA A 97 -0.80 -1.43 -6.15
CA ALA A 97 -0.08 -0.44 -5.36
C ALA A 97 -1.09 0.24 -4.40
N ILE A 98 -0.92 -0.01 -3.11
CA ILE A 98 -1.82 0.47 -2.05
C ILE A 98 -1.07 1.54 -1.26
N THR A 99 -1.66 2.70 -0.99
CA THR A 99 -1.03 3.68 -0.11
C THR A 99 -1.01 3.17 1.33
N ASP A 100 -0.06 3.61 2.13
CA ASP A 100 -0.24 3.63 3.57
C ASP A 100 -1.40 4.59 3.92
N GLU A 101 -1.77 4.66 5.19
CA GLU A 101 -2.92 5.44 5.64
C GLU A 101 -2.74 6.94 5.32
N ILE A 102 -3.65 7.53 4.52
CA ILE A 102 -3.44 8.88 3.95
C ILE A 102 -3.70 10.03 4.93
N GLU A 103 -4.28 9.77 6.10
CA GLU A 103 -4.41 10.78 7.16
C GLU A 103 -3.12 10.91 8.00
N MET A 104 -2.10 10.08 7.71
CA MET A 104 -0.76 10.22 8.31
C MET A 104 -0.07 11.50 7.84
N TYR A 105 0.66 12.13 8.75
CA TYR A 105 1.39 13.38 8.47
C TYR A 105 2.28 13.29 7.22
N GLY A 106 2.98 12.18 7.02
CA GLY A 106 3.87 11.99 5.88
C GLY A 106 3.20 12.03 4.51
N PHE A 107 1.87 11.75 4.42
CA PHE A 107 1.11 11.95 3.18
C PHE A 107 0.64 13.39 3.02
N MET A 108 0.24 14.01 4.12
CA MET A 108 -0.35 15.35 4.16
C MET A 108 0.66 16.47 4.25
N GLU A 109 1.97 16.14 4.26
CA GLU A 109 3.01 17.17 4.39
C GLU A 109 2.98 18.16 3.23
N GLY A 110 3.11 19.45 3.61
CA GLY A 110 3.04 20.58 2.70
C GLY A 110 1.68 21.30 2.74
N ASP A 111 1.52 22.26 1.82
CA ASP A 111 0.31 23.11 1.74
C ASP A 111 -0.79 22.52 0.85
N GLN A 112 -0.64 21.28 0.37
CA GLN A 112 -1.61 20.64 -0.51
C GLN A 112 -2.84 20.17 0.27
N SER A 113 -4.00 20.30 -0.35
CA SER A 113 -5.23 19.67 0.14
C SER A 113 -5.18 18.13 -0.02
N VAL A 114 -6.05 17.43 0.73
CA VAL A 114 -6.24 15.98 0.57
C VAL A 114 -6.59 15.64 -0.88
N GLU A 115 -7.47 16.45 -1.47
CA GLU A 115 -7.97 16.29 -2.83
C GLU A 115 -6.84 16.35 -3.87
N GLU A 116 -5.96 17.35 -3.77
CA GLU A 116 -4.79 17.48 -4.66
C GLU A 116 -3.80 16.34 -4.45
N SER A 117 -3.49 16.00 -3.20
CA SER A 117 -2.57 14.92 -2.84
C SER A 117 -3.03 13.56 -3.36
N VAL A 118 -4.33 13.28 -3.31
CA VAL A 118 -4.91 12.03 -3.81
C VAL A 118 -4.86 11.96 -5.34
N ILE A 119 -5.19 13.05 -6.05
CA ILE A 119 -5.08 13.11 -7.51
C ILE A 119 -3.62 12.90 -7.95
N GLU A 120 -2.68 13.56 -7.26
CA GLU A 120 -1.24 13.39 -7.53
C GLU A 120 -0.79 11.95 -7.32
N SER A 121 -1.14 11.35 -6.18
CA SER A 121 -0.81 9.97 -5.84
C SER A 121 -1.41 8.97 -6.84
N PHE A 122 -2.67 9.17 -7.24
CA PHE A 122 -3.31 8.35 -8.26
C PHE A 122 -2.58 8.43 -9.59
N ASN A 123 -2.25 9.65 -10.05
CA ASN A 123 -1.50 9.88 -11.29
C ASN A 123 -0.06 9.36 -11.23
N ALA A 124 0.55 9.33 -10.03
CA ALA A 124 1.85 8.72 -9.82
C ALA A 124 1.84 7.19 -9.95
N GLY A 125 0.69 6.53 -9.73
CA GLY A 125 0.56 5.09 -9.92
C GLY A 125 -0.11 4.30 -8.79
N ALA A 126 -0.62 4.95 -7.73
CA ALA A 126 -1.39 4.30 -6.69
C ALA A 126 -2.74 3.78 -7.24
N ASP A 127 -3.15 2.59 -6.83
CA ASP A 127 -4.41 1.96 -7.26
C ASP A 127 -5.48 2.01 -6.16
N ILE A 128 -5.09 1.95 -4.89
CA ILE A 128 -5.99 1.92 -3.72
C ILE A 128 -5.46 2.86 -2.65
N PHE A 129 -6.37 3.59 -2.02
CA PHE A 129 -6.10 4.47 -0.88
C PHE A 129 -6.64 3.87 0.41
N VAL A 130 -5.80 3.82 1.46
CA VAL A 130 -6.24 3.43 2.80
C VAL A 130 -6.66 4.68 3.55
N ILE A 131 -7.90 4.68 4.06
CA ILE A 131 -8.48 5.78 4.84
C ILE A 131 -9.17 5.17 6.05
N GLY A 132 -8.52 5.25 7.22
CA GLY A 132 -8.89 4.44 8.38
C GLY A 132 -9.80 5.12 9.39
N HIS A 133 -9.83 6.45 9.45
CA HIS A 133 -10.37 7.14 10.62
C HIS A 133 -11.54 8.06 10.33
N THR A 134 -11.42 8.96 9.36
CA THR A 134 -12.34 10.09 9.21
C THR A 134 -13.27 9.91 8.01
N LYS A 135 -14.57 9.83 8.27
CA LYS A 135 -15.60 9.70 7.21
C LYS A 135 -15.56 10.87 6.22
N GLU A 136 -15.34 12.07 6.71
CA GLU A 136 -15.24 13.28 5.90
C GLU A 136 -14.06 13.21 4.92
N VAL A 137 -12.94 12.59 5.32
CA VAL A 137 -11.79 12.36 4.43
C VAL A 137 -12.14 11.34 3.36
N GLN A 138 -12.85 10.26 3.72
CA GLN A 138 -13.31 9.28 2.73
C GLN A 138 -14.19 9.94 1.66
N ASP A 139 -15.14 10.78 2.07
CA ASP A 139 -16.05 11.47 1.15
C ASP A 139 -15.30 12.48 0.26
N LYS A 140 -14.33 13.23 0.81
CA LYS A 140 -13.46 14.12 0.05
C LYS A 140 -12.65 13.39 -1.01
N VAL A 141 -12.03 12.25 -0.64
CA VAL A 141 -11.23 11.44 -1.56
C VAL A 141 -12.07 10.88 -2.70
N LEU A 142 -13.24 10.31 -2.41
CA LEU A 142 -14.15 9.81 -3.43
C LEU A 142 -14.60 10.92 -4.38
N LYS A 143 -14.92 12.10 -3.83
CA LYS A 143 -15.29 13.28 -4.61
C LYS A 143 -14.14 13.74 -5.48
N ALA A 144 -12.92 13.86 -4.93
CA ALA A 144 -11.75 14.32 -5.64
C ALA A 144 -11.39 13.43 -6.83
N LEU A 145 -11.39 12.11 -6.64
CA LEU A 145 -11.14 11.15 -7.72
C LEU A 145 -12.21 11.24 -8.83
N LYS A 146 -13.47 11.35 -8.45
CA LYS A 146 -14.58 11.50 -9.40
C LYS A 146 -14.50 12.81 -10.18
N GLU A 147 -14.31 13.94 -9.49
CA GLU A 147 -14.19 15.26 -10.13
C GLU A 147 -12.90 15.36 -10.95
N GLY A 148 -11.80 14.77 -10.46
CA GLY A 148 -10.54 14.68 -11.20
C GLY A 148 -10.69 13.94 -12.53
N ALA A 149 -11.47 12.85 -12.54
CA ALA A 149 -11.79 12.13 -13.77
C ALA A 149 -12.67 12.97 -14.74
N VAL A 150 -13.74 13.60 -14.21
CA VAL A 150 -14.66 14.43 -15.02
C VAL A 150 -13.96 15.64 -15.61
N ASN A 151 -13.06 16.27 -14.84
CA ASN A 151 -12.34 17.49 -15.24
C ASN A 151 -11.05 17.19 -16.05
N GLY A 152 -10.75 15.93 -16.35
CA GLY A 152 -9.57 15.53 -17.11
C GLY A 152 -8.23 15.62 -16.36
N LEU A 153 -8.26 15.81 -15.05
CA LEU A 153 -7.06 15.76 -14.19
C LEU A 153 -6.52 14.34 -14.04
N ILE A 154 -7.37 13.35 -14.23
CA ILE A 154 -7.05 11.92 -14.25
C ILE A 154 -7.48 11.38 -15.61
N SER A 155 -6.56 10.79 -16.36
CA SER A 155 -6.89 10.24 -17.68
C SER A 155 -7.71 8.95 -17.58
N GLU A 156 -8.55 8.70 -18.57
CA GLU A 156 -9.32 7.45 -18.69
C GLU A 156 -8.38 6.22 -18.73
N GLU A 157 -7.25 6.35 -19.41
CA GLU A 157 -6.24 5.28 -19.48
C GLU A 157 -5.72 4.92 -18.10
N ARG A 158 -5.38 5.94 -17.27
CA ARG A 158 -4.90 5.72 -15.91
C ARG A 158 -5.95 5.05 -15.00
N ILE A 159 -7.23 5.43 -15.17
CA ILE A 159 -8.35 4.78 -14.47
C ILE A 159 -8.45 3.31 -14.89
N ASN A 160 -8.43 3.06 -16.20
CA ASN A 160 -8.55 1.71 -16.74
C ASN A 160 -7.41 0.80 -16.33
N GLU A 161 -6.19 1.31 -16.18
CA GLU A 161 -5.06 0.56 -15.64
C GLU A 161 -5.32 0.08 -14.22
N SER A 162 -5.74 0.97 -13.31
CA SER A 162 -6.08 0.61 -11.94
C SER A 162 -7.24 -0.38 -11.88
N LEU A 163 -8.30 -0.14 -12.63
CA LEU A 163 -9.45 -1.04 -12.67
C LEU A 163 -9.09 -2.45 -13.14
N ARG A 164 -8.24 -2.58 -14.18
CA ARG A 164 -7.76 -3.89 -14.66
C ARG A 164 -7.02 -4.65 -13.54
N ARG A 165 -6.13 -3.96 -12.80
CA ARG A 165 -5.40 -4.56 -11.68
C ARG A 165 -6.34 -4.99 -10.55
N ILE A 166 -7.25 -4.11 -10.14
CA ILE A 166 -8.22 -4.37 -9.07
C ILE A 166 -9.11 -5.56 -9.44
N ILE A 167 -9.69 -5.56 -10.66
CA ILE A 167 -10.57 -6.64 -11.12
C ILE A 167 -9.80 -7.97 -11.22
N LYS A 168 -8.56 -7.94 -11.72
CA LYS A 168 -7.71 -9.13 -11.81
C LYS A 168 -7.50 -9.77 -10.44
N VAL A 169 -7.14 -8.96 -9.42
CA VAL A 169 -6.91 -9.47 -8.07
C VAL A 169 -8.23 -9.93 -7.43
N LYS A 170 -9.31 -9.15 -7.53
CA LYS A 170 -10.64 -9.58 -7.04
C LYS A 170 -11.07 -10.93 -7.63
N LYS A 171 -10.88 -11.13 -8.93
CA LYS A 171 -11.19 -12.42 -9.60
C LYS A 171 -10.29 -13.55 -9.11
N LYS A 172 -8.98 -13.32 -8.98
CA LYS A 172 -8.02 -14.33 -8.51
C LYS A 172 -8.40 -14.88 -7.12
N TYR A 173 -8.86 -14.00 -6.23
CA TYR A 173 -9.23 -14.35 -4.85
C TYR A 173 -10.72 -14.59 -4.64
N ASN A 174 -11.51 -14.58 -5.70
CA ASN A 174 -12.96 -14.77 -5.66
C ASN A 174 -13.66 -13.77 -4.71
N ILE A 175 -13.18 -12.52 -4.68
CA ILE A 175 -13.78 -11.47 -3.86
C ILE A 175 -15.07 -10.99 -4.54
N SER A 176 -16.19 -11.15 -3.86
CA SER A 176 -17.52 -10.71 -4.30
C SER A 176 -18.18 -9.85 -3.24
N ASP A 177 -19.24 -9.14 -3.63
CA ASP A 177 -20.07 -8.36 -2.70
C ASP A 177 -20.94 -9.23 -1.80
N LYS A 178 -21.04 -10.54 -2.10
CA LYS A 178 -21.72 -11.53 -1.25
C LYS A 178 -20.71 -12.05 -0.24
N ILE A 179 -20.79 -11.55 0.96
CA ILE A 179 -20.02 -12.05 2.10
C ILE A 179 -20.90 -13.13 2.75
N ASP A 180 -20.59 -14.39 2.48
CA ASP A 180 -21.19 -15.53 3.16
C ASP A 180 -20.37 -15.83 4.43
N LEU A 181 -20.50 -14.94 5.44
CA LEU A 181 -19.85 -15.11 6.72
C LEU A 181 -20.78 -15.86 7.67
N ASN A 182 -20.37 -17.08 8.04
CA ASN A 182 -20.96 -17.77 9.17
C ASN A 182 -20.27 -17.29 10.47
N TYR A 183 -20.92 -16.37 11.18
CA TYR A 183 -20.40 -15.81 12.42
C TYR A 183 -20.20 -16.86 13.51
N ASP A 184 -21.07 -17.90 13.56
CA ASP A 184 -20.96 -18.97 14.56
C ASP A 184 -19.71 -19.83 14.31
N ASP A 185 -19.38 -20.13 13.06
CA ASP A 185 -18.18 -20.87 12.72
C ASP A 185 -16.92 -20.04 12.97
N ALA A 186 -16.93 -18.75 12.64
CA ALA A 186 -15.83 -17.83 12.95
C ALA A 186 -15.62 -17.73 14.48
N TYR A 187 -16.71 -17.62 15.25
CA TYR A 187 -16.63 -17.58 16.72
C TYR A 187 -16.08 -18.87 17.30
N LYS A 188 -16.53 -20.04 16.82
CA LYS A 188 -16.00 -21.36 17.23
C LYS A 188 -14.50 -21.46 16.99
N LEU A 189 -14.03 -21.04 15.78
CA LEU A 189 -12.60 -21.03 15.46
C LEU A 189 -11.79 -20.12 16.41
N LEU A 190 -12.30 -18.94 16.71
CA LEU A 190 -11.65 -17.99 17.63
C LEU A 190 -11.59 -18.50 19.07
N THR A 191 -12.58 -19.26 19.50
CA THR A 191 -12.70 -19.79 20.88
C THR A 191 -12.20 -21.21 21.04
N ASP A 192 -11.77 -21.86 19.95
CA ASP A 192 -11.17 -23.20 20.00
C ASP A 192 -9.98 -23.24 20.92
N GLU A 193 -9.92 -24.26 21.79
CA GLU A 193 -8.87 -24.39 22.83
C GLU A 193 -7.47 -24.47 22.21
N GLY A 194 -7.29 -25.16 21.09
CA GLY A 194 -6.01 -25.26 20.37
C GLY A 194 -5.55 -23.90 19.85
N ASN A 195 -6.46 -23.13 19.25
CA ASN A 195 -6.16 -21.78 18.76
C ASN A 195 -5.84 -20.82 19.91
N GLN A 196 -6.55 -20.90 21.03
CA GLN A 196 -6.28 -20.10 22.22
C GLN A 196 -4.93 -20.47 22.86
N GLN A 197 -4.58 -21.75 22.90
CA GLN A 197 -3.28 -22.21 23.39
C GLN A 197 -2.15 -21.72 22.48
N PHE A 198 -2.31 -21.82 21.16
CA PHE A 198 -1.33 -21.30 20.18
C PHE A 198 -1.10 -19.78 20.36
N LEU A 199 -2.18 -19.00 20.52
CA LEU A 199 -2.07 -17.55 20.78
C LEU A 199 -1.31 -17.26 22.08
N LYS A 200 -1.50 -18.07 23.12
CA LYS A 200 -0.77 -17.94 24.39
C LYS A 200 0.72 -18.19 24.19
N GLU A 201 1.09 -19.25 23.49
CA GLU A 201 2.49 -19.58 23.18
C GLU A 201 3.17 -18.48 22.34
N VAL A 202 2.49 -17.92 21.33
CA VAL A 202 3.00 -16.79 20.54
C VAL A 202 3.26 -15.57 21.42
N LYS A 203 2.34 -15.25 22.34
CA LYS A 203 2.52 -14.14 23.29
C LYS A 203 3.69 -14.33 24.25
N GLU A 204 3.93 -15.55 24.68
CA GLU A 204 5.06 -15.89 25.57
C GLU A 204 6.40 -15.77 24.86
N ARG A 205 6.51 -16.23 23.60
CA ARG A 205 7.73 -16.09 22.79
C ARG A 205 8.10 -14.63 22.48
N ARG A 206 7.13 -13.70 22.47
CA ARG A 206 7.39 -12.27 22.30
C ARG A 206 7.99 -11.58 23.53
N LYS A 207 7.98 -12.23 24.68
CA LYS A 207 8.53 -11.68 25.94
C LYS A 207 9.99 -12.09 26.18
N GLN A 208 10.52 -12.99 25.35
CA GLN A 208 11.93 -13.40 25.31
C GLN A 208 12.69 -12.61 24.24
#